data_fef2f40a3bf50f8596dfdb3ef7d469bb
#
_entry.id   fef2f40a3bf50f8596dfdb3ef7d469bb
#
_cell.length_a   1.000
_cell.length_b   1.000
_cell.length_c   1.000
_cell.angle_alpha   90.00
_cell.angle_beta   90.00
_cell.angle_gamma   90.00
#
_symmetry.space_group_name_H-M   'P 1'
#
loop_
_entity.id
_entity.type
_entity.pdbx_description
1 polymer ?
#
loop_
_entity_poly.entity_id
_entity_poly.type
_entity_poly.pdbx_seq_one_letter_code
_entity_poly.pdbx_strand_id
1 'polypeptide(L)'
;TLVIEDGIIQYEADPSKGAVVGGNYIKASSPDAGMVSQTNSTVRDTSVTINGGTFGGSVYGGSFAENYAHVETPDMLLKLTTGNSSLQINGGTYNGHVVTGSGVTGQGTSSTAQSAAVTINAAKNKTVTLGNDNILIGGDYLANRGKSAIEGNTSVTVTGEGTITLGKGIVGGSYVAENKMGNAAASSKEYTASEIKGATNILVDAAKVTVKDEVIGGTYLRQTVQDTDKDSFVSATVGSTNLILKAGTFKANVIAGGKSNDYTGSLSSDVLGDTSLTITGGTYEAAVLGGGSAKAGQGDASNKRDVSADVMGTARVNVTGGT
;
A
#
# COMPACT_ATOMS: atom_id res chain seq x y z
N THR A 1 8.68 -1.49 20.21
CA THR A 1 8.45 -2.90 19.84
C THR A 1 7.12 -3.37 20.40
N LEU A 2 6.32 -4.00 19.55
CA LEU A 2 5.04 -4.64 19.90
C LEU A 2 5.13 -6.13 19.52
N VAL A 3 4.78 -7.04 20.44
CA VAL A 3 4.71 -8.47 20.15
C VAL A 3 3.31 -8.96 20.48
N ILE A 4 2.69 -9.66 19.51
CA ILE A 4 1.37 -10.27 19.64
C ILE A 4 1.54 -11.78 19.44
N GLU A 5 1.33 -12.55 20.52
CA GLU A 5 1.49 -14.01 20.47
C GLU A 5 0.29 -14.69 19.83
N ASP A 6 -0.93 -14.31 20.30
CA ASP A 6 -2.20 -14.82 19.82
C ASP A 6 -3.34 -13.94 20.35
N GLY A 7 -4.57 -14.19 19.93
CA GLY A 7 -5.78 -13.51 20.41
C GLY A 7 -6.65 -12.96 19.29
N ILE A 8 -7.71 -12.25 19.69
CA ILE A 8 -8.63 -11.60 18.77
C ILE A 8 -8.54 -10.09 19.00
N ILE A 9 -8.16 -9.35 17.97
CA ILE A 9 -8.11 -7.89 17.98
C ILE A 9 -9.17 -7.36 17.02
N GLN A 10 -10.29 -6.96 17.60
CA GLN A 10 -11.42 -6.39 16.85
C GLN A 10 -12.19 -5.43 17.75
N TYR A 11 -12.98 -4.53 17.16
CA TYR A 11 -13.91 -3.72 17.91
C TYR A 11 -15.24 -4.47 18.04
N GLU A 12 -15.77 -4.61 19.26
CA GLU A 12 -16.93 -5.46 19.54
C GLU A 12 -18.18 -5.06 18.74
N ALA A 13 -18.42 -3.76 18.60
CA ALA A 13 -19.57 -3.24 17.85
C ALA A 13 -19.39 -3.31 16.31
N ASP A 14 -18.16 -3.43 15.83
CA ASP A 14 -17.84 -3.54 14.42
C ASP A 14 -16.52 -4.32 14.26
N PRO A 15 -16.60 -5.64 14.05
CA PRO A 15 -15.41 -6.49 13.96
C PRO A 15 -14.43 -6.12 12.85
N SER A 16 -14.85 -5.34 11.84
CA SER A 16 -13.98 -4.82 10.79
C SER A 16 -13.09 -3.65 11.26
N LYS A 17 -13.37 -3.09 12.42
CA LYS A 17 -12.60 -2.04 13.09
C LYS A 17 -11.75 -2.64 14.18
N GLY A 18 -10.63 -2.05 14.47
CA GLY A 18 -9.67 -2.55 15.46
C GLY A 18 -8.30 -2.66 14.78
N ALA A 19 -7.63 -1.52 14.66
CA ALA A 19 -6.31 -1.47 14.03
C ALA A 19 -5.21 -1.84 15.04
N VAL A 20 -4.17 -2.50 14.56
CA VAL A 20 -2.87 -2.59 15.22
C VAL A 20 -1.97 -1.53 14.62
N VAL A 21 -1.36 -0.70 15.46
CA VAL A 21 -0.46 0.38 15.04
C VAL A 21 0.84 0.25 15.80
N GLY A 22 1.95 0.05 15.08
CA GLY A 22 3.28 -0.12 15.69
C GLY A 22 3.85 1.18 16.26
N GLY A 23 3.47 2.31 15.67
CA GLY A 23 3.85 3.66 16.09
C GLY A 23 2.74 4.43 16.76
N ASN A 24 2.60 5.69 16.39
CA ASN A 24 1.61 6.60 16.96
C ASN A 24 0.30 6.60 16.15
N TYR A 25 -0.80 6.81 16.87
CA TYR A 25 -2.10 7.08 16.28
C TYR A 25 -2.51 8.53 16.54
N ILE A 26 -2.81 9.28 15.47
CA ILE A 26 -3.34 10.63 15.55
C ILE A 26 -4.66 10.71 14.81
N LYS A 27 -5.65 11.32 15.47
CA LYS A 27 -6.97 11.54 14.90
C LYS A 27 -7.38 12.99 15.06
N ALA A 28 -7.75 13.64 13.96
CA ALA A 28 -8.49 14.88 14.03
C ALA A 28 -9.97 14.61 13.92
N SER A 29 -10.72 15.01 14.92
CA SER A 29 -12.18 15.13 14.85
C SER A 29 -12.52 16.53 14.38
N SER A 30 -13.57 16.67 13.56
CA SER A 30 -14.02 17.93 12.96
C SER A 30 -13.80 19.13 13.88
N PRO A 31 -12.97 20.12 13.49
CA PRO A 31 -12.88 21.36 14.23
C PRO A 31 -14.08 22.23 13.90
N ASP A 32 -14.52 23.03 14.85
CA ASP A 32 -15.36 24.18 14.56
C ASP A 32 -14.64 25.08 13.55
N ALA A 33 -15.39 25.59 12.57
CA ALA A 33 -14.86 26.42 11.51
C ALA A 33 -13.98 27.56 12.09
N GLY A 34 -12.71 27.59 11.71
CA GLY A 34 -11.76 28.64 12.10
C GLY A 34 -10.62 28.22 13.03
N MET A 35 -10.53 26.96 13.48
CA MET A 35 -9.37 26.49 14.24
C MET A 35 -8.30 25.89 13.34
N VAL A 36 -7.13 26.50 13.31
CA VAL A 36 -5.90 25.95 12.74
C VAL A 36 -5.25 25.08 13.82
N SER A 37 -5.09 23.80 13.53
CA SER A 37 -4.40 22.87 14.44
C SER A 37 -3.32 22.11 13.68
N GLN A 38 -2.08 22.23 14.14
CA GLN A 38 -0.98 21.39 13.65
C GLN A 38 -0.66 20.35 14.72
N THR A 39 -0.71 19.08 14.34
CA THR A 39 -0.28 17.99 15.21
C THR A 39 0.84 17.22 14.53
N ASN A 40 2.01 17.26 15.13
CA ASN A 40 3.18 16.49 14.68
C ASN A 40 3.40 15.34 15.64
N SER A 41 3.67 14.17 15.09
CA SER A 41 3.98 12.98 15.88
C SER A 41 5.17 12.26 15.28
N THR A 42 6.16 11.99 16.12
CA THR A 42 7.42 11.36 15.71
C THR A 42 7.65 10.08 16.49
N VAL A 43 7.99 9.02 15.76
CA VAL A 43 8.51 7.75 16.31
C VAL A 43 9.82 7.46 15.62
N ARG A 44 10.87 7.11 16.38
CA ARG A 44 12.19 6.82 15.81
C ARG A 44 12.14 5.60 14.92
N ASP A 45 11.80 4.45 15.50
CA ASP A 45 11.66 3.18 14.77
C ASP A 45 10.50 2.37 15.35
N THR A 46 9.84 1.59 14.51
CA THR A 46 8.77 0.69 14.91
C THR A 46 9.13 -0.75 14.61
N SER A 47 8.74 -1.66 15.49
CA SER A 47 8.92 -3.10 15.31
C SER A 47 7.69 -3.82 15.85
N VAL A 48 6.98 -4.50 14.96
CA VAL A 48 5.79 -5.29 15.29
C VAL A 48 6.04 -6.74 14.92
N THR A 49 5.82 -7.65 15.85
CA THR A 49 5.90 -9.10 15.62
C THR A 49 4.56 -9.74 15.95
N ILE A 50 4.00 -10.50 15.03
CA ILE A 50 2.72 -11.20 15.18
C ILE A 50 2.97 -12.70 14.97
N ASN A 51 2.76 -13.50 16.04
CA ASN A 51 2.97 -14.94 16.04
C ASN A 51 1.67 -15.72 15.77
N GLY A 52 0.51 -15.07 15.90
CA GLY A 52 -0.80 -15.66 15.67
C GLY A 52 -1.91 -14.66 15.91
N GLY A 53 -3.15 -15.11 15.92
CA GLY A 53 -4.33 -14.33 16.24
C GLY A 53 -5.23 -14.00 15.05
N THR A 54 -6.35 -13.33 15.36
CA THR A 54 -7.33 -12.85 14.38
C THR A 54 -7.49 -11.34 14.51
N PHE A 55 -7.32 -10.63 13.39
CA PHE A 55 -7.33 -9.17 13.33
C PHE A 55 -8.52 -8.73 12.47
N GLY A 56 -9.49 -8.01 13.08
CA GLY A 56 -10.67 -7.48 12.39
C GLY A 56 -10.33 -6.30 11.48
N GLY A 57 -9.49 -5.39 11.95
CA GLY A 57 -9.05 -4.22 11.22
C GLY A 57 -7.64 -4.35 10.62
N SER A 58 -7.13 -3.26 10.08
CA SER A 58 -5.82 -3.23 9.44
C SER A 58 -4.67 -3.23 10.45
N VAL A 59 -3.54 -3.77 10.02
CA VAL A 59 -2.28 -3.77 10.79
C VAL A 59 -1.31 -2.81 10.11
N TYR A 60 -0.78 -1.85 10.87
CA TYR A 60 0.22 -0.88 10.43
C TYR A 60 1.52 -1.11 11.19
N GLY A 61 2.60 -1.38 10.46
CA GLY A 61 3.93 -1.46 11.05
C GLY A 61 4.42 -0.10 11.56
N GLY A 62 4.10 0.97 10.84
CA GLY A 62 4.38 2.36 11.19
C GLY A 62 3.29 3.00 12.05
N SER A 63 2.95 4.24 11.74
CA SER A 63 1.98 5.06 12.45
C SER A 63 0.67 5.19 11.66
N PHE A 64 -0.38 5.75 12.29
CA PHE A 64 -1.64 6.00 11.61
C PHE A 64 -2.18 7.39 11.89
N ALA A 65 -2.55 8.13 10.84
CA ALA A 65 -3.18 9.44 10.94
C ALA A 65 -4.51 9.47 10.18
N GLU A 66 -5.51 10.00 10.83
CA GLU A 66 -6.86 10.05 10.32
C GLU A 66 -7.46 11.45 10.49
N ASN A 67 -7.84 12.09 9.38
CA ASN A 67 -8.52 13.36 9.38
C ASN A 67 -9.90 13.23 8.72
N TYR A 68 -10.95 13.37 9.50
CA TYR A 68 -12.34 13.38 9.04
C TYR A 68 -12.88 14.78 8.73
N ALA A 69 -12.08 15.81 8.92
CA ALA A 69 -12.53 17.16 8.65
C ALA A 69 -12.76 17.36 7.15
N HIS A 70 -14.01 17.52 6.76
CA HIS A 70 -14.42 17.97 5.42
C HIS A 70 -14.15 19.47 5.20
N VAL A 71 -13.19 20.04 5.93
CA VAL A 71 -12.96 21.48 5.90
C VAL A 71 -12.01 21.82 4.77
N GLU A 72 -12.47 22.66 3.88
CA GLU A 72 -11.74 23.25 2.76
C GLU A 72 -10.54 24.15 3.18
N THR A 73 -10.16 24.15 4.45
CA THR A 73 -9.07 24.98 4.95
C THR A 73 -7.75 24.17 4.92
N PRO A 74 -6.71 24.71 4.25
CA PRO A 74 -5.40 24.06 4.14
C PRO A 74 -4.63 23.98 5.48
N ASP A 75 -5.25 24.34 6.58
CA ASP A 75 -4.57 24.68 7.83
C ASP A 75 -4.60 23.59 8.91
N MET A 76 -5.28 22.47 8.69
CA MET A 76 -5.14 21.30 9.57
C MET A 76 -4.08 20.36 9.04
N LEU A 77 -2.92 20.38 9.66
CA LEU A 77 -1.79 19.56 9.27
C LEU A 77 -1.55 18.46 10.33
N LEU A 78 -1.87 17.24 9.99
CA LEU A 78 -1.41 16.06 10.76
C LEU A 78 -0.17 15.50 10.08
N LYS A 79 0.96 15.53 10.78
CA LYS A 79 2.23 15.05 10.26
C LYS A 79 2.75 13.90 11.11
N LEU A 80 2.94 12.75 10.48
CA LEU A 80 3.64 11.61 11.04
C LEU A 80 5.09 11.60 10.56
N THR A 81 6.00 11.31 11.47
CA THR A 81 7.38 10.98 11.11
C THR A 81 7.72 9.64 11.77
N THR A 82 8.09 8.67 10.97
CA THR A 82 8.52 7.34 11.43
C THR A 82 9.92 7.08 10.85
N GLY A 83 10.83 6.58 11.65
CA GLY A 83 12.11 6.11 11.14
C GLY A 83 11.95 4.85 10.30
N ASN A 84 12.48 3.72 10.76
CA ASN A 84 12.29 2.45 10.07
C ASN A 84 11.07 1.73 10.63
N SER A 85 10.19 1.24 9.75
CA SER A 85 9.08 0.36 10.12
C SER A 85 9.43 -1.09 9.81
N SER A 86 9.28 -1.98 10.78
CA SER A 86 9.51 -3.42 10.65
C SER A 86 8.28 -4.20 11.12
N LEU A 87 7.75 -5.08 10.27
CA LEU A 87 6.62 -5.94 10.57
C LEU A 87 6.99 -7.40 10.30
N GLN A 88 6.97 -8.24 11.32
CA GLN A 88 7.18 -9.68 11.24
C GLN A 88 5.87 -10.41 11.47
N ILE A 89 5.46 -11.28 10.55
CA ILE A 89 4.24 -12.08 10.62
C ILE A 89 4.59 -13.57 10.53
N ASN A 90 4.30 -14.30 11.59
CA ASN A 90 4.60 -15.73 11.69
C ASN A 90 3.32 -16.61 11.65
N GLY A 91 2.14 -16.00 11.78
CA GLY A 91 0.84 -16.67 11.75
C GLY A 91 -0.31 -15.66 11.84
N GLY A 92 -1.56 -16.15 11.73
CA GLY A 92 -2.76 -15.36 11.98
C GLY A 92 -3.67 -15.14 10.77
N THR A 93 -4.86 -14.59 11.07
CA THR A 93 -5.90 -14.24 10.09
C THR A 93 -6.15 -12.74 10.12
N TYR A 94 -6.08 -12.10 8.97
CA TYR A 94 -6.13 -10.65 8.79
C TYR A 94 -7.35 -10.29 7.92
N ASN A 95 -8.36 -9.68 8.53
CA ASN A 95 -9.57 -9.18 7.86
C ASN A 95 -9.48 -7.70 7.48
N GLY A 96 -8.32 -7.07 7.70
CA GLY A 96 -7.93 -5.76 7.22
C GLY A 96 -6.64 -5.81 6.40
N HIS A 97 -6.22 -4.66 5.86
CA HIS A 97 -4.94 -4.56 5.16
C HIS A 97 -3.76 -4.80 6.10
N VAL A 98 -2.70 -5.36 5.57
CA VAL A 98 -1.39 -5.42 6.24
C VAL A 98 -0.48 -4.40 5.58
N VAL A 99 -0.14 -3.35 6.30
CA VAL A 99 0.61 -2.19 5.84
C VAL A 99 1.93 -2.12 6.59
N THR A 100 3.02 -2.14 5.88
CA THR A 100 4.36 -2.11 6.49
C THR A 100 4.70 -0.74 7.03
N GLY A 101 4.40 0.29 6.26
CA GLY A 101 4.57 1.69 6.63
C GLY A 101 3.41 2.23 7.46
N SER A 102 3.03 3.44 7.18
CA SER A 102 1.97 4.18 7.89
C SER A 102 0.65 4.17 7.12
N GLY A 103 -0.44 4.38 7.85
CA GLY A 103 -1.72 4.72 7.27
C GLY A 103 -1.97 6.22 7.35
N VAL A 104 -2.40 6.82 6.25
CA VAL A 104 -2.67 8.25 6.15
C VAL A 104 -3.98 8.48 5.45
N THR A 105 -4.94 9.07 6.13
CA THR A 105 -6.26 9.30 5.53
C THR A 105 -6.77 10.72 5.80
N GLY A 106 -7.26 11.36 4.76
CA GLY A 106 -7.82 12.71 4.80
C GLY A 106 -6.86 13.81 4.36
N GLN A 107 -7.45 14.89 3.84
CA GLN A 107 -6.71 16.07 3.39
C GLN A 107 -5.92 16.70 4.54
N GLY A 108 -4.70 17.21 4.26
CA GLY A 108 -3.82 17.79 5.26
C GLY A 108 -3.09 16.77 6.14
N THR A 109 -3.26 15.47 5.89
CA THR A 109 -2.49 14.42 6.56
C THR A 109 -1.28 14.00 5.73
N SER A 110 -0.17 13.79 6.40
CA SER A 110 1.06 13.32 5.74
C SER A 110 1.88 12.38 6.61
N SER A 111 2.61 11.47 5.98
CA SER A 111 3.64 10.65 6.62
C SER A 111 5.00 10.83 5.95
N THR A 112 6.05 10.70 6.74
CA THR A 112 7.42 10.57 6.24
C THR A 112 8.07 9.40 6.98
N ALA A 113 8.70 8.49 6.24
CA ALA A 113 9.43 7.36 6.81
C ALA A 113 10.82 7.20 6.19
N GLN A 114 11.75 6.54 6.91
CA GLN A 114 13.06 6.20 6.36
C GLN A 114 12.99 4.93 5.51
N SER A 115 12.33 3.90 5.99
CA SER A 115 12.13 2.65 5.27
C SER A 115 10.96 1.87 5.85
N ALA A 116 10.46 0.89 5.08
CA ALA A 116 9.42 -0.02 5.54
C ALA A 116 9.72 -1.46 5.08
N ALA A 117 9.70 -2.43 6.00
CA ALA A 117 10.00 -3.83 5.71
C ALA A 117 9.01 -4.78 6.39
N VAL A 118 8.34 -5.64 5.62
CA VAL A 118 7.54 -6.74 6.13
C VAL A 118 8.15 -8.09 5.76
N THR A 119 8.16 -8.99 6.74
CA THR A 119 8.48 -10.39 6.53
C THR A 119 7.31 -11.25 6.99
N ILE A 120 6.73 -12.02 6.07
CA ILE A 120 5.85 -13.14 6.39
C ILE A 120 6.70 -14.40 6.39
N ASN A 121 6.77 -15.09 7.52
CA ASN A 121 7.52 -16.33 7.67
C ASN A 121 6.67 -17.36 8.40
N ALA A 122 5.73 -17.99 7.67
CA ALA A 122 4.88 -19.01 8.24
C ALA A 122 5.69 -20.30 8.50
N ALA A 123 5.87 -20.64 9.76
CA ALA A 123 6.52 -21.91 10.12
C ALA A 123 5.66 -23.10 9.69
N LYS A 124 6.24 -24.28 9.60
CA LYS A 124 5.52 -25.53 9.34
C LYS A 124 4.33 -25.67 10.28
N ASN A 125 3.15 -26.01 9.75
CA ASN A 125 1.87 -26.11 10.47
C ASN A 125 1.27 -24.77 10.97
N LYS A 126 1.85 -23.63 10.59
CA LYS A 126 1.23 -22.32 10.78
C LYS A 126 0.56 -21.85 9.49
N THR A 127 -0.44 -20.99 9.66
CA THR A 127 -1.18 -20.39 8.54
C THR A 127 -1.15 -18.87 8.69
N VAL A 128 -0.94 -18.19 7.58
CA VAL A 128 -1.15 -16.75 7.43
C VAL A 128 -2.22 -16.54 6.37
N THR A 129 -3.31 -15.88 6.73
CA THR A 129 -4.42 -15.63 5.81
C THR A 129 -4.78 -14.15 5.80
N LEU A 130 -4.63 -13.49 4.66
CA LEU A 130 -5.25 -12.20 4.38
C LEU A 130 -6.57 -12.45 3.65
N GLY A 131 -7.65 -11.81 4.12
CA GLY A 131 -8.98 -11.91 3.51
C GLY A 131 -9.02 -11.43 2.07
N ASN A 132 -10.07 -11.78 1.32
CA ASN A 132 -10.13 -11.56 -0.14
C ASN A 132 -10.05 -10.10 -0.57
N ASP A 133 -10.44 -9.16 0.29
CA ASP A 133 -10.41 -7.72 0.01
C ASP A 133 -9.18 -7.00 0.58
N ASN A 134 -8.23 -7.75 1.17
CA ASN A 134 -7.12 -7.22 1.92
C ASN A 134 -5.78 -7.41 1.20
N ILE A 135 -5.01 -6.34 1.15
CA ILE A 135 -3.73 -6.25 0.44
C ILE A 135 -2.58 -6.29 1.45
N LEU A 136 -1.49 -6.96 1.07
CA LEU A 136 -0.18 -6.81 1.71
C LEU A 136 0.56 -5.65 1.03
N ILE A 137 0.88 -4.59 1.79
CA ILE A 137 1.42 -3.32 1.29
C ILE A 137 2.82 -3.11 1.88
N GLY A 138 3.82 -3.00 1.01
CA GLY A 138 5.22 -2.77 1.40
C GLY A 138 5.50 -1.33 1.86
N GLY A 139 4.79 -0.36 1.30
CA GLY A 139 4.86 1.06 1.68
C GLY A 139 3.71 1.47 2.59
N ASP A 140 3.15 2.64 2.31
CA ASP A 140 2.07 3.27 3.07
C ASP A 140 0.69 3.00 2.45
N TYR A 141 -0.34 3.03 3.30
CA TYR A 141 -1.73 3.09 2.87
C TYR A 141 -2.23 4.52 2.90
N LEU A 142 -2.73 5.01 1.77
CA LEU A 142 -3.23 6.37 1.65
C LEU A 142 -4.67 6.37 1.17
N ALA A 143 -5.47 7.27 1.72
CA ALA A 143 -6.84 7.49 1.27
C ALA A 143 -7.22 8.98 1.41
N ASN A 144 -8.19 9.42 0.59
CA ASN A 144 -8.81 10.73 0.71
C ASN A 144 -7.80 11.89 0.78
N ARG A 145 -6.86 11.97 -0.18
CA ARG A 145 -5.81 13.00 -0.29
C ARG A 145 -4.73 12.98 0.80
N GLY A 146 -4.54 11.88 1.49
CA GLY A 146 -3.36 11.66 2.32
C GLY A 146 -2.08 11.64 1.48
N LYS A 147 -0.96 12.08 2.05
CA LYS A 147 0.35 12.10 1.37
C LYS A 147 1.39 11.29 2.11
N SER A 148 2.32 10.68 1.39
CA SER A 148 3.45 10.00 2.01
C SER A 148 4.76 10.19 1.26
N ALA A 149 5.87 10.13 2.01
CA ALA A 149 7.21 10.03 1.46
C ALA A 149 8.01 8.98 2.23
N ILE A 150 8.64 8.04 1.50
CA ILE A 150 9.60 7.08 2.07
C ILE A 150 10.95 7.37 1.44
N GLU A 151 11.91 7.80 2.28
CA GLU A 151 13.24 8.25 1.83
C GLU A 151 14.11 7.11 1.29
N GLY A 152 13.96 5.91 1.84
CA GLY A 152 14.70 4.71 1.47
C GLY A 152 13.84 3.67 0.75
N ASN A 153 14.09 2.41 1.07
CA ASN A 153 13.46 1.28 0.40
C ASN A 153 12.21 0.78 1.12
N THR A 154 11.33 0.14 0.34
CA THR A 154 10.31 -0.76 0.88
C THR A 154 10.67 -2.21 0.57
N SER A 155 10.25 -3.14 1.44
CA SER A 155 10.53 -4.56 1.27
C SER A 155 9.36 -5.43 1.73
N VAL A 156 8.98 -6.38 0.88
CA VAL A 156 8.01 -7.45 1.18
C VAL A 156 8.70 -8.79 0.97
N THR A 157 8.84 -9.56 2.04
CA THR A 157 9.41 -10.91 1.99
C THR A 157 8.36 -11.92 2.44
N VAL A 158 8.06 -12.90 1.60
CA VAL A 158 7.11 -13.98 1.88
C VAL A 158 7.84 -15.32 1.79
N THR A 159 8.04 -15.96 2.94
CA THR A 159 8.82 -17.18 3.09
C THR A 159 8.15 -18.17 4.05
N GLY A 160 8.76 -19.32 4.24
CA GLY A 160 8.36 -20.31 5.23
C GLY A 160 7.73 -21.57 4.63
N GLU A 161 7.52 -22.58 5.49
CA GLU A 161 7.00 -23.89 5.14
C GLU A 161 5.49 -24.03 5.37
N GLY A 162 4.88 -23.07 6.05
CA GLY A 162 3.45 -23.03 6.36
C GLY A 162 2.59 -22.61 5.17
N THR A 163 1.29 -22.53 5.39
CA THR A 163 0.34 -22.11 4.35
C THR A 163 0.11 -20.62 4.40
N ILE A 164 0.27 -19.93 3.26
CA ILE A 164 0.10 -18.49 3.15
C ILE A 164 -0.93 -18.19 2.06
N THR A 165 -1.97 -17.45 2.40
CA THR A 165 -2.99 -16.99 1.46
C THR A 165 -3.08 -15.48 1.49
N LEU A 166 -2.82 -14.82 0.36
CA LEU A 166 -2.91 -13.37 0.19
C LEU A 166 -4.09 -13.05 -0.70
N GLY A 167 -5.19 -12.55 -0.11
CA GLY A 167 -6.49 -12.45 -0.76
C GLY A 167 -6.52 -11.45 -1.92
N LYS A 168 -6.06 -10.23 -1.72
CA LYS A 168 -6.06 -9.16 -2.74
C LYS A 168 -4.66 -8.82 -3.28
N GLY A 169 -3.70 -9.69 -3.01
CA GLY A 169 -2.38 -9.57 -3.62
C GLY A 169 -1.34 -8.81 -2.79
N ILE A 170 -0.30 -8.38 -3.48
CA ILE A 170 0.88 -7.69 -2.92
C ILE A 170 1.11 -6.39 -3.68
N VAL A 171 1.39 -5.31 -2.96
CA VAL A 171 1.89 -4.05 -3.51
C VAL A 171 3.24 -3.76 -2.85
N GLY A 172 4.31 -3.69 -3.63
CA GLY A 172 5.66 -3.41 -3.12
C GLY A 172 5.84 -1.98 -2.63
N GLY A 173 5.23 -1.03 -3.33
CA GLY A 173 5.15 0.38 -2.95
C GLY A 173 3.95 0.68 -2.05
N SER A 174 3.42 1.89 -2.19
CA SER A 174 2.22 2.32 -1.46
C SER A 174 0.94 1.94 -2.19
N TYR A 175 -0.14 1.82 -1.44
CA TYR A 175 -1.49 1.69 -1.99
C TYR A 175 -2.28 2.96 -1.73
N VAL A 176 -2.69 3.61 -2.79
CA VAL A 176 -3.46 4.86 -2.76
C VAL A 176 -4.89 4.58 -3.18
N ALA A 177 -5.81 4.63 -2.22
CA ALA A 177 -7.24 4.43 -2.42
C ALA A 177 -7.98 5.78 -2.37
N GLU A 178 -8.18 6.42 -3.52
CA GLU A 178 -8.97 7.64 -3.59
C GLU A 178 -10.46 7.32 -3.67
N ASN A 179 -11.14 7.39 -2.53
CA ASN A 179 -12.56 7.07 -2.42
C ASN A 179 -13.47 8.28 -2.62
N LYS A 180 -13.00 9.49 -2.35
CA LYS A 180 -13.69 10.75 -2.60
C LYS A 180 -12.65 11.85 -2.77
N MET A 181 -12.58 12.41 -3.94
CA MET A 181 -12.06 13.76 -4.07
C MET A 181 -13.24 14.67 -3.70
N GLY A 182 -13.38 15.03 -2.42
CA GLY A 182 -14.42 15.96 -1.99
C GLY A 182 -14.31 17.29 -2.73
N ASN A 183 -15.38 18.08 -2.74
CA ASN A 183 -15.43 19.45 -3.27
C ASN A 183 -14.37 20.35 -2.62
N ALA A 184 -13.09 20.05 -2.80
CA ALA A 184 -12.03 20.95 -2.39
C ALA A 184 -12.01 22.09 -3.38
N ALA A 185 -12.29 23.27 -2.88
CA ALA A 185 -12.09 24.50 -3.61
C ALA A 185 -10.73 24.48 -4.31
N ALA A 186 -10.75 24.72 -5.57
CA ALA A 186 -9.80 24.65 -6.66
C ALA A 186 -8.35 25.18 -6.39
N SER A 187 -7.65 24.77 -5.34
CA SER A 187 -6.31 25.32 -5.09
C SER A 187 -5.13 24.42 -5.44
N SER A 188 -5.33 23.15 -5.78
CA SER A 188 -4.26 22.37 -6.42
C SER A 188 -4.82 21.23 -7.26
N LYS A 189 -4.76 21.39 -8.56
CA LYS A 189 -5.16 20.40 -9.56
C LYS A 189 -4.24 19.18 -9.59
N GLU A 190 -3.03 19.31 -9.06
CA GLU A 190 -2.01 18.26 -9.06
C GLU A 190 -1.50 18.01 -7.65
N TYR A 191 -1.39 16.74 -7.24
CA TYR A 191 -0.66 16.39 -6.03
C TYR A 191 0.02 15.04 -6.14
N THR A 192 1.22 14.95 -5.58
CA THR A 192 1.92 13.68 -5.38
C THR A 192 1.39 13.02 -4.11
N ALA A 193 0.70 11.89 -4.26
CA ALA A 193 0.15 11.14 -3.14
C ALA A 193 1.24 10.35 -2.42
N SER A 194 2.14 9.69 -3.17
CA SER A 194 3.21 8.88 -2.59
C SER A 194 4.50 9.04 -3.37
N GLU A 195 5.60 9.18 -2.64
CA GLU A 195 6.96 9.16 -3.17
C GLU A 195 7.79 8.14 -2.40
N ILE A 196 8.38 7.17 -3.09
CA ILE A 196 9.37 6.24 -2.55
C ILE A 196 10.67 6.48 -3.31
N LYS A 197 11.66 7.11 -2.67
CA LYS A 197 12.91 7.50 -3.34
C LYS A 197 13.80 6.31 -3.65
N GLY A 198 13.74 5.27 -2.81
CA GLY A 198 14.50 4.04 -2.98
C GLY A 198 13.80 3.00 -3.85
N ALA A 199 14.25 1.77 -3.70
CA ALA A 199 13.69 0.62 -4.39
C ALA A 199 12.53 0.00 -3.61
N THR A 200 11.53 -0.52 -4.35
CA THR A 200 10.56 -1.47 -3.81
C THR A 200 11.03 -2.90 -4.12
N ASN A 201 11.12 -3.73 -3.10
CA ASN A 201 11.62 -5.09 -3.20
C ASN A 201 10.54 -6.09 -2.81
N ILE A 202 10.27 -7.08 -3.64
CA ILE A 202 9.37 -8.19 -3.34
C ILE A 202 10.12 -9.50 -3.52
N LEU A 203 10.16 -10.33 -2.48
CA LEU A 203 10.63 -11.71 -2.53
C LEU A 203 9.49 -12.64 -2.13
N VAL A 204 9.13 -13.58 -3.01
CA VAL A 204 8.23 -14.68 -2.68
C VAL A 204 8.99 -15.99 -2.86
N ASP A 205 9.24 -16.68 -1.74
CA ASP A 205 10.00 -17.93 -1.65
C ASP A 205 9.33 -18.90 -0.64
N ALA A 206 8.05 -19.18 -0.86
CA ALA A 206 7.28 -20.10 -0.04
C ALA A 206 6.44 -21.03 -0.93
N ALA A 207 6.70 -22.32 -0.86
CA ALA A 207 6.08 -23.31 -1.75
C ALA A 207 4.54 -23.38 -1.59
N LYS A 208 4.01 -23.08 -0.40
CA LYS A 208 2.57 -23.13 -0.10
C LYS A 208 1.95 -21.72 -0.03
N VAL A 209 2.44 -20.77 -0.82
CA VAL A 209 1.81 -19.48 -0.95
C VAL A 209 0.84 -19.46 -2.13
N THR A 210 -0.33 -18.86 -1.90
CA THR A 210 -1.29 -18.52 -2.95
C THR A 210 -1.57 -17.01 -2.89
N VAL A 211 -1.22 -16.33 -3.96
CA VAL A 211 -1.58 -14.91 -4.19
C VAL A 211 -2.79 -14.90 -5.11
N LYS A 212 -3.96 -14.53 -4.58
CA LYS A 212 -5.24 -14.64 -5.31
C LYS A 212 -5.50 -13.49 -6.29
N ASP A 213 -4.91 -12.34 -6.05
CA ASP A 213 -4.98 -11.17 -6.91
C ASP A 213 -3.56 -10.72 -7.29
N GLU A 214 -3.37 -9.52 -7.76
CA GLU A 214 -2.16 -9.06 -8.43
C GLU A 214 -0.94 -8.92 -7.51
N VAL A 215 0.24 -9.09 -8.08
CA VAL A 215 1.52 -8.66 -7.50
C VAL A 215 2.00 -7.44 -8.27
N ILE A 216 2.14 -6.32 -7.58
CA ILE A 216 2.52 -5.02 -8.15
C ILE A 216 3.82 -4.57 -7.51
N GLY A 217 4.87 -4.38 -8.31
CA GLY A 217 6.20 -3.99 -7.81
C GLY A 217 6.23 -2.57 -7.28
N GLY A 218 5.65 -1.64 -8.01
CA GLY A 218 5.59 -0.23 -7.66
C GLY A 218 4.40 0.13 -6.77
N THR A 219 3.92 1.35 -6.93
CA THR A 219 2.72 1.86 -6.23
C THR A 219 1.45 1.49 -6.99
N TYR A 220 0.37 1.23 -6.27
CA TYR A 220 -0.95 1.06 -6.84
C TYR A 220 -1.83 2.25 -6.53
N LEU A 221 -2.12 3.04 -7.57
CA LEU A 221 -3.11 4.11 -7.53
C LEU A 221 -4.47 3.57 -7.99
N ARG A 222 -5.48 3.72 -7.14
CA ARG A 222 -6.85 3.30 -7.43
C ARG A 222 -7.83 4.40 -7.08
N GLN A 223 -8.59 4.87 -8.06
CA GLN A 223 -9.75 5.71 -7.85
C GLN A 223 -11.02 4.87 -7.98
N THR A 224 -11.93 4.97 -7.02
CA THR A 224 -13.13 4.13 -6.96
C THR A 224 -14.42 4.90 -7.09
N VAL A 225 -14.39 6.22 -7.05
CA VAL A 225 -15.59 7.08 -7.08
C VAL A 225 -15.45 8.11 -8.18
N GLN A 226 -16.57 8.38 -8.84
CA GLN A 226 -16.69 9.42 -9.86
C GLN A 226 -16.38 10.78 -9.22
N ASP A 227 -15.29 11.40 -9.63
CA ASP A 227 -14.94 12.75 -9.24
C ASP A 227 -15.70 13.74 -10.14
N THR A 228 -16.28 14.75 -9.52
CA THR A 228 -16.88 15.88 -10.24
C THR A 228 -15.81 16.90 -10.66
N ASP A 229 -14.63 16.86 -10.03
CA ASP A 229 -13.49 17.71 -10.38
C ASP A 229 -12.60 17.03 -11.44
N LYS A 230 -12.93 17.30 -12.69
CA LYS A 230 -12.37 16.66 -13.88
C LYS A 230 -10.91 16.99 -14.17
N ASP A 231 -10.33 17.92 -13.43
CA ASP A 231 -9.00 18.47 -13.64
C ASP A 231 -7.96 18.00 -12.61
N SER A 232 -8.32 17.05 -11.74
CA SER A 232 -7.39 16.55 -10.73
C SER A 232 -6.42 15.52 -11.30
N PHE A 233 -5.15 15.68 -10.99
CA PHE A 233 -4.07 14.75 -11.33
C PHE A 233 -3.41 14.23 -10.06
N VAL A 234 -3.38 12.91 -9.88
CA VAL A 234 -2.76 12.23 -8.74
C VAL A 234 -1.57 11.43 -9.23
N SER A 235 -0.42 11.67 -8.65
CA SER A 235 0.79 10.93 -8.98
C SER A 235 1.35 10.15 -7.80
N ALA A 236 2.05 9.07 -8.11
CA ALA A 236 2.90 8.35 -7.18
C ALA A 236 4.15 7.88 -7.91
N THR A 237 5.28 7.91 -7.21
CA THR A 237 6.56 7.53 -7.80
C THR A 237 7.31 6.56 -6.91
N VAL A 238 8.11 5.68 -7.54
CA VAL A 238 9.12 4.86 -6.87
C VAL A 238 10.45 4.95 -7.62
N GLY A 239 11.57 4.88 -6.89
CA GLY A 239 12.89 4.97 -7.51
C GLY A 239 13.16 3.82 -8.47
N SER A 240 12.94 2.58 -8.04
CA SER A 240 13.07 1.36 -8.86
C SER A 240 12.25 0.23 -8.27
N THR A 241 12.07 -0.88 -9.01
CA THR A 241 11.41 -2.08 -8.48
C THR A 241 12.25 -3.34 -8.71
N ASN A 242 12.21 -4.26 -7.77
CA ASN A 242 12.88 -5.53 -7.84
C ASN A 242 11.99 -6.66 -7.28
N LEU A 243 11.51 -7.54 -8.16
CA LEU A 243 10.66 -8.67 -7.82
C LEU A 243 11.42 -9.97 -8.06
N ILE A 244 11.44 -10.84 -7.07
CA ILE A 244 12.02 -12.19 -7.13
C ILE A 244 10.96 -13.19 -6.70
N LEU A 245 10.48 -14.00 -7.65
CA LEU A 245 9.44 -15.00 -7.44
C LEU A 245 10.03 -16.38 -7.67
N LYS A 246 10.22 -17.14 -6.57
CA LYS A 246 10.87 -18.46 -6.61
C LYS A 246 9.90 -19.62 -6.47
N ALA A 247 8.77 -19.40 -5.82
CA ALA A 247 7.77 -20.43 -5.56
C ALA A 247 6.38 -19.79 -5.34
N GLY A 248 5.33 -20.61 -5.33
CA GLY A 248 3.95 -20.19 -5.06
C GLY A 248 3.03 -20.25 -6.26
N THR A 249 1.75 -19.93 -6.04
CA THR A 249 0.72 -19.83 -7.08
C THR A 249 0.22 -18.39 -7.17
N PHE A 250 0.32 -17.81 -8.36
CA PHE A 250 -0.07 -16.45 -8.68
C PHE A 250 -1.28 -16.48 -9.62
N LYS A 251 -2.47 -16.14 -9.09
CA LYS A 251 -3.75 -16.31 -9.81
C LYS A 251 -4.12 -15.15 -10.71
N ALA A 252 -3.48 -13.99 -10.52
CA ALA A 252 -3.69 -12.80 -11.33
C ALA A 252 -2.35 -12.24 -11.82
N ASN A 253 -2.37 -11.05 -12.44
CA ASN A 253 -1.21 -10.49 -13.08
C ASN A 253 -0.05 -10.23 -12.10
N VAL A 254 1.16 -10.45 -12.58
CA VAL A 254 2.40 -9.98 -11.95
C VAL A 254 2.90 -8.78 -12.75
N ILE A 255 3.00 -7.62 -12.10
CA ILE A 255 3.34 -6.34 -12.70
C ILE A 255 4.60 -5.82 -12.01
N ALA A 256 5.71 -5.74 -12.72
CA ALA A 256 6.97 -5.29 -12.12
C ALA A 256 6.97 -3.78 -11.82
N GLY A 257 6.30 -2.98 -12.63
CA GLY A 257 6.15 -1.53 -12.44
C GLY A 257 5.00 -1.15 -11.52
N GLY A 258 4.55 0.10 -11.67
CA GLY A 258 3.38 0.63 -10.98
C GLY A 258 2.06 0.23 -11.62
N LYS A 259 0.97 0.52 -10.94
CA LYS A 259 -0.38 0.34 -11.48
C LYS A 259 -1.26 1.55 -11.22
N SER A 260 -1.91 2.02 -12.26
CA SER A 260 -2.94 3.05 -12.22
C SER A 260 -4.27 2.48 -12.70
N ASN A 261 -5.31 2.58 -11.87
CA ASN A 261 -6.66 2.14 -12.24
C ASN A 261 -7.65 3.24 -11.89
N ASP A 262 -8.08 3.96 -12.92
CA ASP A 262 -8.93 5.12 -12.78
C ASP A 262 -10.38 4.81 -13.11
N TYR A 263 -11.28 5.53 -12.43
CA TYR A 263 -12.70 5.62 -12.78
C TYR A 263 -13.03 6.91 -13.54
N THR A 264 -12.51 8.06 -13.12
CA THR A 264 -12.84 9.38 -13.68
C THR A 264 -11.79 10.49 -13.68
N GLY A 265 -10.57 10.30 -13.15
CA GLY A 265 -9.51 11.32 -13.04
C GLY A 265 -8.25 11.00 -13.86
N SER A 266 -7.20 11.78 -13.69
CA SER A 266 -5.87 11.49 -14.23
C SER A 266 -4.97 10.93 -13.15
N LEU A 267 -4.35 9.78 -13.42
CA LEU A 267 -3.50 9.05 -12.46
C LEU A 267 -2.18 8.66 -13.11
N SER A 268 -1.08 8.83 -12.38
CA SER A 268 0.24 8.35 -12.79
C SER A 268 0.93 7.59 -11.68
N SER A 269 1.30 6.33 -11.92
CA SER A 269 2.07 5.50 -10.98
C SER A 269 3.39 5.07 -11.63
N ASP A 270 4.43 5.89 -11.50
CA ASP A 270 5.63 5.77 -12.29
C ASP A 270 6.79 5.16 -11.49
N VAL A 271 7.65 4.44 -12.22
CA VAL A 271 8.96 3.98 -11.76
C VAL A 271 10.03 4.84 -12.44
N LEU A 272 10.76 5.62 -11.64
CA LEU A 272 11.73 6.59 -12.15
C LEU A 272 13.02 5.93 -12.71
N GLY A 273 13.33 4.73 -12.22
CA GLY A 273 14.47 3.93 -12.66
C GLY A 273 14.07 2.62 -13.31
N ASP A 274 14.86 1.59 -13.08
CA ASP A 274 14.67 0.27 -13.67
C ASP A 274 13.59 -0.54 -12.94
N THR A 275 12.91 -1.42 -13.69
CA THR A 275 12.14 -2.54 -13.14
C THR A 275 12.87 -3.84 -13.42
N SER A 276 12.93 -4.72 -12.42
CA SER A 276 13.52 -6.05 -12.50
C SER A 276 12.54 -7.10 -11.97
N LEU A 277 12.24 -8.09 -12.80
CA LEU A 277 11.44 -9.24 -12.42
C LEU A 277 12.21 -10.52 -12.71
N THR A 278 12.50 -11.29 -11.67
CA THR A 278 13.16 -12.60 -11.79
C THR A 278 12.21 -13.70 -11.34
N ILE A 279 11.92 -14.65 -12.21
CA ILE A 279 11.10 -15.81 -11.96
C ILE A 279 11.97 -17.07 -12.06
N THR A 280 12.10 -17.81 -10.96
CA THR A 280 12.86 -19.07 -10.92
C THR A 280 11.98 -20.28 -10.61
N GLY A 281 10.70 -20.07 -10.28
CA GLY A 281 9.72 -21.12 -10.01
C GLY A 281 8.33 -20.54 -9.82
N GLY A 282 7.36 -21.38 -9.41
CA GLY A 282 5.97 -20.99 -9.17
C GLY A 282 5.04 -21.29 -10.36
N THR A 283 3.75 -21.11 -10.13
CA THR A 283 2.68 -21.29 -11.12
C THR A 283 1.99 -19.94 -11.36
N TYR A 284 1.85 -19.55 -12.62
CA TYR A 284 1.32 -18.26 -13.05
C TYR A 284 0.07 -18.49 -13.90
N GLU A 285 -1.10 -18.09 -13.40
CA GLU A 285 -2.40 -18.28 -14.07
C GLU A 285 -2.81 -17.08 -14.96
N ALA A 286 -2.02 -15.98 -14.96
CA ALA A 286 -2.31 -14.78 -15.71
C ALA A 286 -1.03 -14.12 -16.27
N ALA A 287 -1.14 -12.89 -16.76
CA ALA A 287 -0.04 -12.19 -17.43
C ALA A 287 1.10 -11.80 -16.47
N VAL A 288 2.32 -11.81 -17.02
CA VAL A 288 3.54 -11.33 -16.36
C VAL A 288 4.06 -10.13 -17.15
N LEU A 289 4.13 -8.97 -16.52
CA LEU A 289 4.47 -7.69 -17.13
C LEU A 289 5.76 -7.14 -16.53
N GLY A 290 6.74 -6.84 -17.36
CA GLY A 290 8.00 -6.20 -16.94
C GLY A 290 7.86 -4.71 -16.66
N GLY A 291 6.88 -4.04 -17.27
CA GLY A 291 6.55 -2.63 -17.08
C GLY A 291 5.39 -2.40 -16.10
N GLY A 292 4.77 -1.23 -16.24
CA GLY A 292 3.58 -0.87 -15.48
C GLY A 292 2.27 -1.30 -16.15
N SER A 293 1.15 -1.02 -15.49
CA SER A 293 -0.20 -1.27 -16.00
C SER A 293 -1.11 -0.09 -15.72
N ALA A 294 -1.69 0.47 -16.76
CA ALA A 294 -2.64 1.58 -16.66
C ALA A 294 -3.99 1.18 -17.24
N LYS A 295 -5.06 1.50 -16.53
CA LYS A 295 -6.43 1.27 -16.98
C LYS A 295 -7.28 2.50 -16.74
N ALA A 296 -7.72 3.15 -17.81
CA ALA A 296 -8.71 4.21 -17.74
C ALA A 296 -10.11 3.64 -17.59
N GLY A 297 -10.93 4.26 -16.74
CA GLY A 297 -12.34 3.96 -16.61
C GLY A 297 -13.18 4.41 -17.79
N GLN A 298 -14.47 4.20 -17.73
CA GLN A 298 -15.41 4.69 -18.74
C GLN A 298 -15.56 6.21 -18.60
N GLY A 299 -14.90 6.96 -19.47
CA GLY A 299 -14.98 8.41 -19.55
C GLY A 299 -16.06 8.90 -20.50
N ASP A 300 -16.58 10.09 -20.22
CA ASP A 300 -17.31 10.90 -21.19
C ASP A 300 -16.34 11.39 -22.27
N ALA A 301 -16.71 11.31 -23.55
CA ALA A 301 -15.87 11.65 -24.70
C ALA A 301 -15.37 13.11 -24.70
N SER A 302 -15.87 13.97 -23.83
CA SER A 302 -15.48 15.38 -23.69
C SER A 302 -14.27 15.61 -22.76
N ASN A 303 -13.81 14.58 -22.02
CA ASN A 303 -12.72 14.72 -21.04
C ASN A 303 -11.51 13.84 -21.41
N LYS A 304 -10.42 14.48 -21.80
CA LYS A 304 -9.12 13.80 -21.92
C LYS A 304 -8.59 13.49 -20.52
N ARG A 305 -8.24 12.24 -20.29
CA ARG A 305 -7.66 11.74 -19.04
C ARG A 305 -6.35 11.07 -19.36
N ASP A 306 -5.35 11.39 -18.55
CA ASP A 306 -4.06 10.75 -18.65
C ASP A 306 -3.93 9.74 -17.50
N VAL A 307 -4.01 8.45 -17.84
CA VAL A 307 -3.76 7.37 -16.91
C VAL A 307 -2.52 6.64 -17.34
N SER A 308 -1.46 6.76 -16.59
CA SER A 308 -0.17 6.17 -16.90
C SER A 308 0.39 5.33 -15.76
N ALA A 309 1.35 4.47 -16.12
CA ALA A 309 2.17 3.69 -15.21
C ALA A 309 3.51 3.45 -15.92
N ASP A 310 4.31 4.50 -16.01
CA ASP A 310 5.51 4.51 -16.84
C ASP A 310 6.72 3.94 -16.10
N VAL A 311 7.65 3.38 -16.86
CA VAL A 311 8.98 2.98 -16.40
C VAL A 311 9.98 3.82 -17.18
N MET A 312 10.65 4.75 -16.49
CA MET A 312 11.60 5.68 -17.11
C MET A 312 12.94 5.00 -17.44
N GLY A 313 13.27 3.93 -16.72
CA GLY A 313 14.45 3.11 -16.95
C GLY A 313 14.20 1.90 -17.82
N THR A 314 14.96 0.86 -17.61
CA THR A 314 14.87 -0.41 -18.34
C THR A 314 13.97 -1.40 -17.61
N ALA A 315 13.01 -1.98 -18.33
CA ALA A 315 12.22 -3.11 -17.83
C ALA A 315 12.91 -4.43 -18.18
N ARG A 316 13.33 -5.20 -17.16
CA ARG A 316 13.99 -6.50 -17.35
C ARG A 316 13.13 -7.60 -16.75
N VAL A 317 12.90 -8.65 -17.55
CA VAL A 317 12.25 -9.88 -17.11
C VAL A 317 13.17 -11.08 -17.37
N ASN A 318 13.52 -11.79 -16.31
CA ASN A 318 14.34 -13.00 -16.38
C ASN A 318 13.54 -14.19 -15.88
N VAL A 319 13.24 -15.15 -16.76
CA VAL A 319 12.47 -16.35 -16.43
C VAL A 319 13.36 -17.57 -16.65
N THR A 320 13.69 -18.28 -15.58
CA THR A 320 14.51 -19.49 -15.62
C THR A 320 13.76 -20.72 -15.11
N GLY A 321 12.53 -20.55 -14.63
CA GLY A 321 11.65 -21.63 -14.15
C GLY A 321 10.22 -21.14 -14.03
N GLY A 322 9.32 -21.99 -13.52
CA GLY A 322 7.89 -21.74 -13.37
C GLY A 322 7.04 -22.36 -14.49
N THR A 323 5.72 -22.38 -14.27
CA THR A 323 4.71 -22.95 -15.19
C THR A 323 3.52 -22.02 -15.29
#